data_e94902b6c6fe28f9df3fc052773deb8f
#
_entry.id   e94902b6c6fe28f9df3fc052773deb8f
#
_cell.length_a   1.000
_cell.length_b   1.000
_cell.length_c   1.000
_cell.angle_alpha   90.00
_cell.angle_beta   90.00
_cell.angle_gamma   90.00
#
_symmetry.space_group_name_H-M   'P 1'
#
loop_
_entity.id
_entity.type
_entity.pdbx_description
1 polymer ?
#
loop_
_entity_poly.entity_id
_entity_poly.type
_entity_poly.pdbx_seq_one_letter_code
_entity_poly.pdbx_strand_id
1 'polypeptide(L)'
;YVHNDICFPAQIVIGEALAALESGKYDDKDVAIVMGKYVGDCRLTHYGALLRKALDDAGYDHIPILTNDDADSHNMHPGFKLNLASSVKIAFALPMIDVLEELLRKIRPYETVKGSADEAFDKALDLVIDGLEKSGVLGARKGFKKAISIMKNISYDRTNLKPQILIVGEYLLNFHPGANHDIEKYLEENGFEIIEARMTDVIRKTYFYQDSQIKEYHLNKPMDQKIWFRTADMFFDLAHSLTDSIAKGHPLYKPAIRMDDLVKDSDPII
;
A
#
# COMPACT_ATOMS: atom_id res chain seq x y z
N TYR A 1 23.82 -12.54 6.83
CA TYR A 1 23.45 -13.05 5.50
C TYR A 1 23.51 -11.98 4.41
N VAL A 2 23.27 -10.73 4.74
CA VAL A 2 23.41 -9.60 3.83
C VAL A 2 24.23 -8.48 4.48
N HIS A 3 24.87 -7.64 3.66
CA HIS A 3 25.68 -6.54 4.15
C HIS A 3 24.80 -5.44 4.75
N ASN A 4 25.25 -4.79 5.83
CA ASN A 4 24.50 -3.73 6.52
C ASN A 4 24.43 -2.40 5.73
N ASP A 5 25.23 -2.26 4.67
CA ASP A 5 25.19 -1.06 3.79
C ASP A 5 24.24 -1.21 2.59
N ILE A 6 23.48 -2.30 2.52
CA ILE A 6 22.44 -2.43 1.48
C ILE A 6 21.22 -1.56 1.82
N CYS A 7 20.35 -1.43 0.84
CA CYS A 7 19.07 -0.74 1.00
C CYS A 7 18.33 -1.23 2.25
N PHE A 8 17.95 -0.33 3.15
CA PHE A 8 17.32 -0.68 4.43
C PHE A 8 16.04 -1.52 4.27
N PRO A 9 15.10 -1.20 3.36
CA PRO A 9 13.96 -2.07 3.09
C PRO A 9 14.34 -3.51 2.72
N ALA A 10 15.45 -3.73 2.01
CA ALA A 10 15.91 -5.08 1.71
C ALA A 10 16.32 -5.83 2.98
N GLN A 11 16.99 -5.15 3.94
CA GLN A 11 17.37 -5.75 5.21
C GLN A 11 16.12 -6.16 6.01
N ILE A 12 15.11 -5.31 6.09
CA ILE A 12 13.85 -5.59 6.79
C ILE A 12 13.14 -6.78 6.17
N VAL A 13 12.89 -6.76 4.86
CA VAL A 13 12.14 -7.83 4.17
C VAL A 13 12.87 -9.18 4.28
N ILE A 14 14.19 -9.20 4.15
CA ILE A 14 14.98 -10.43 4.30
C ILE A 14 14.98 -10.89 5.76
N GLY A 15 15.12 -9.96 6.70
CA GLY A 15 15.06 -10.24 8.14
C GLY A 15 13.71 -10.82 8.56
N GLU A 16 12.62 -10.29 8.07
CA GLU A 16 11.26 -10.80 8.35
C GLU A 16 11.03 -12.18 7.77
N ALA A 17 11.52 -12.44 6.54
CA ALA A 17 11.43 -13.76 5.94
C ALA A 17 12.18 -14.80 6.79
N LEU A 18 13.42 -14.51 7.19
CA LEU A 18 14.20 -15.40 8.05
C LEU A 18 13.56 -15.56 9.44
N ALA A 19 13.10 -14.48 10.05
CA ALA A 19 12.42 -14.53 11.34
C ALA A 19 11.12 -15.35 11.30
N ALA A 20 10.38 -15.28 10.20
CA ALA A 20 9.19 -16.11 10.01
C ALA A 20 9.55 -17.60 9.94
N LEU A 21 10.59 -17.96 9.21
CA LEU A 21 11.08 -19.35 9.10
C LEU A 21 11.61 -19.87 10.44
N GLU A 22 12.40 -19.05 11.13
CA GLU A 22 12.98 -19.40 12.44
C GLU A 22 11.96 -19.41 13.58
N SER A 23 10.77 -18.85 13.37
CA SER A 23 9.72 -18.77 14.42
C SER A 23 9.17 -20.12 14.87
N GLY A 24 9.37 -21.17 14.10
CA GLY A 24 8.78 -22.50 14.33
C GLY A 24 7.26 -22.56 14.13
N LYS A 25 6.65 -21.51 13.61
CA LYS A 25 5.19 -21.44 13.35
C LYS A 25 4.80 -22.12 12.05
N TYR A 26 5.72 -22.31 11.14
CA TYR A 26 5.51 -22.85 9.80
C TYR A 26 6.39 -24.09 9.57
N ASP A 27 5.84 -25.10 8.91
CA ASP A 27 6.65 -26.21 8.37
C ASP A 27 7.36 -25.69 7.12
N ASP A 28 8.68 -25.69 7.11
CA ASP A 28 9.50 -25.17 6.01
C ASP A 28 9.28 -25.90 4.69
N LYS A 29 8.70 -27.13 4.73
CA LYS A 29 8.34 -27.91 3.55
C LYS A 29 7.09 -27.40 2.84
N ASP A 30 6.24 -26.66 3.56
CA ASP A 30 4.96 -26.16 3.05
C ASP A 30 4.99 -24.63 2.81
N VAL A 31 6.18 -24.02 2.83
CA VAL A 31 6.36 -22.57 2.68
C VAL A 31 6.94 -22.21 1.33
N ALA A 32 6.44 -21.15 0.73
CA ALA A 32 7.06 -20.43 -0.37
C ALA A 32 7.07 -18.94 -0.06
N ILE A 33 8.12 -18.23 -0.47
CA ILE A 33 8.20 -16.78 -0.28
C ILE A 33 7.86 -16.10 -1.60
N VAL A 34 7.02 -15.08 -1.54
CA VAL A 34 6.68 -14.25 -2.71
C VAL A 34 7.48 -12.96 -2.65
N MET A 35 8.26 -12.69 -3.70
CA MET A 35 9.04 -11.46 -3.83
C MET A 35 8.81 -10.84 -5.20
N GLY A 36 8.15 -9.69 -5.21
CA GLY A 36 7.95 -8.93 -6.44
C GLY A 36 9.27 -8.34 -6.95
N LYS A 37 9.45 -8.34 -8.27
CA LYS A 37 10.55 -7.65 -8.94
C LYS A 37 10.03 -6.38 -9.58
N TYR A 38 10.70 -5.27 -9.33
CA TYR A 38 10.43 -4.00 -9.98
C TYR A 38 11.40 -3.80 -11.15
N VAL A 39 10.89 -3.36 -12.26
CA VAL A 39 11.71 -3.02 -13.43
C VAL A 39 11.86 -1.50 -13.48
N GLY A 40 13.02 -0.99 -13.07
CA GLY A 40 13.30 0.45 -13.03
C GLY A 40 14.51 0.77 -12.14
N ASP A 41 14.62 2.02 -11.73
CA ASP A 41 15.78 2.57 -11.02
C ASP A 41 15.84 2.17 -9.53
N CYS A 42 14.85 1.43 -9.03
CA CYS A 42 14.78 1.00 -7.64
C CYS A 42 15.59 -0.28 -7.43
N ARG A 43 16.32 -0.37 -6.31
CA ARG A 43 17.06 -1.58 -5.90
C ARG A 43 16.16 -2.78 -5.57
N LEU A 44 14.85 -2.59 -5.48
CA LEU A 44 13.86 -3.66 -5.37
C LEU A 44 14.02 -4.72 -6.48
N THR A 45 14.56 -4.35 -7.63
CA THR A 45 14.94 -5.26 -8.72
C THR A 45 15.84 -6.40 -8.25
N HIS A 46 16.67 -6.18 -7.22
CA HIS A 46 17.66 -7.15 -6.74
C HIS A 46 17.25 -7.86 -5.44
N TYR A 47 16.10 -7.52 -4.84
CA TYR A 47 15.71 -8.11 -3.53
C TYR A 47 15.51 -9.62 -3.61
N GLY A 48 14.96 -10.14 -4.69
CA GLY A 48 14.79 -11.59 -4.88
C GLY A 48 16.12 -12.34 -4.85
N ALA A 49 17.13 -11.84 -5.56
CA ALA A 49 18.46 -12.44 -5.58
C ALA A 49 19.17 -12.35 -4.21
N LEU A 50 19.02 -11.21 -3.52
CA LEU A 50 19.56 -11.04 -2.16
C LEU A 50 18.87 -11.96 -1.15
N LEU A 51 17.55 -12.10 -1.25
CA LEU A 51 16.77 -13.02 -0.43
C LEU A 51 17.19 -14.48 -0.69
N ARG A 52 17.34 -14.87 -1.98
CA ARG A 52 17.81 -16.22 -2.33
C ARG A 52 19.17 -16.52 -1.68
N LYS A 53 20.11 -15.58 -1.83
CA LYS A 53 21.43 -15.71 -1.19
C LYS A 53 21.32 -15.86 0.33
N ALA A 54 20.50 -15.04 0.97
CA ALA A 54 20.32 -15.07 2.42
C ALA A 54 19.71 -16.39 2.91
N LEU A 55 18.72 -16.91 2.16
CA LEU A 55 18.11 -18.21 2.46
C LEU A 55 19.10 -19.35 2.29
N ASP A 56 19.91 -19.35 1.22
CA ASP A 56 20.96 -20.37 0.99
C ASP A 56 21.99 -20.35 2.12
N ASP A 57 22.48 -19.18 2.50
CA ASP A 57 23.45 -19.02 3.58
C ASP A 57 22.87 -19.41 4.96
N ALA A 58 21.56 -19.33 5.12
CA ALA A 58 20.85 -19.71 6.35
C ALA A 58 20.42 -21.18 6.40
N GLY A 59 20.66 -21.96 5.33
CA GLY A 59 20.28 -23.38 5.24
C GLY A 59 18.84 -23.63 4.76
N TYR A 60 18.18 -22.61 4.19
CA TYR A 60 16.83 -22.68 3.61
C TYR A 60 16.85 -22.67 2.08
N ASP A 61 17.86 -23.32 1.47
CA ASP A 61 18.04 -23.43 0.02
C ASP A 61 16.87 -24.16 -0.68
N HIS A 62 16.17 -25.02 0.06
CA HIS A 62 15.00 -25.77 -0.41
C HIS A 62 13.73 -24.91 -0.53
N ILE A 63 13.65 -23.74 0.13
CA ILE A 63 12.44 -22.89 0.09
C ILE A 63 12.38 -22.14 -1.24
N PRO A 64 11.29 -22.31 -2.02
CA PRO A 64 11.12 -21.62 -3.28
C PRO A 64 10.78 -20.14 -3.10
N ILE A 65 11.30 -19.29 -3.97
CA ILE A 65 10.90 -17.89 -4.10
C ILE A 65 10.07 -17.76 -5.37
N LEU A 66 8.83 -17.28 -5.22
CA LEU A 66 7.94 -16.99 -6.34
C LEU A 66 8.09 -15.52 -6.74
N THR A 67 8.38 -15.26 -8.00
CA THR A 67 8.57 -13.93 -8.55
C THR A 67 7.55 -13.63 -9.65
N ASN A 68 7.39 -12.37 -9.99
CA ASN A 68 6.54 -11.93 -11.11
C ASN A 68 7.29 -11.88 -12.46
N ASP A 69 8.55 -12.28 -12.48
CA ASP A 69 9.42 -12.27 -13.65
C ASP A 69 10.15 -13.61 -13.80
N ASP A 70 10.76 -13.84 -14.95
CA ASP A 70 11.60 -15.02 -15.17
C ASP A 70 12.78 -15.01 -14.19
N ALA A 71 13.00 -16.15 -13.60
CA ALA A 71 14.03 -16.30 -12.58
C ALA A 71 15.18 -17.14 -13.12
N ASP A 72 16.33 -16.50 -13.30
CA ASP A 72 17.55 -17.14 -13.78
C ASP A 72 18.39 -17.77 -12.64
N SER A 73 17.87 -17.81 -11.43
CA SER A 73 18.64 -18.31 -10.29
C SER A 73 17.99 -19.52 -9.63
N HIS A 74 18.84 -20.25 -8.90
CA HIS A 74 18.45 -21.46 -8.17
C HIS A 74 17.21 -21.24 -7.30
N ASN A 75 16.23 -22.15 -7.45
CA ASN A 75 14.98 -22.19 -6.68
C ASN A 75 14.18 -20.86 -6.64
N MET A 76 14.26 -20.09 -7.71
CA MET A 76 13.39 -18.95 -8.00
C MET A 76 12.48 -19.30 -9.16
N HIS A 77 11.18 -19.04 -8.99
CA HIS A 77 10.17 -19.51 -9.94
C HIS A 77 9.25 -18.38 -10.38
N PRO A 78 8.97 -18.25 -11.69
CA PRO A 78 7.99 -17.29 -12.20
C PRO A 78 6.57 -17.82 -11.91
N GLY A 79 6.04 -17.54 -10.74
CA GLY A 79 4.75 -18.12 -10.33
C GLY A 79 3.73 -17.12 -9.84
N PHE A 80 4.16 -15.92 -9.49
CA PHE A 80 3.26 -14.91 -8.95
C PHE A 80 2.68 -14.03 -10.06
N LYS A 81 1.49 -14.41 -10.54
CA LYS A 81 0.72 -13.58 -11.49
C LYS A 81 -0.67 -13.33 -10.93
N LEU A 82 -0.98 -12.05 -10.70
CA LEU A 82 -2.36 -11.66 -10.41
C LEU A 82 -3.19 -11.82 -11.68
N ASN A 83 -4.28 -12.58 -11.59
CA ASN A 83 -5.24 -12.65 -12.69
C ASN A 83 -6.03 -11.33 -12.78
N LEU A 84 -6.65 -11.08 -13.94
CA LEU A 84 -7.38 -9.84 -14.18
C LEU A 84 -8.48 -9.58 -13.15
N ALA A 85 -9.18 -10.62 -12.70
CA ALA A 85 -10.24 -10.48 -11.70
C ALA A 85 -9.70 -10.03 -10.35
N SER A 86 -8.56 -10.58 -9.91
CA SER A 86 -7.88 -10.15 -8.69
C SER A 86 -7.33 -8.73 -8.81
N SER A 87 -6.75 -8.38 -9.96
CA SER A 87 -6.26 -7.01 -10.21
C SER A 87 -7.37 -5.97 -10.14
N VAL A 88 -8.53 -6.28 -10.73
CA VAL A 88 -9.72 -5.42 -10.65
C VAL A 88 -10.22 -5.30 -9.21
N LYS A 89 -10.30 -6.41 -8.46
CA LYS A 89 -10.70 -6.36 -7.04
C LYS A 89 -9.79 -5.46 -6.22
N ILE A 90 -8.47 -5.59 -6.38
CA ILE A 90 -7.48 -4.77 -5.67
C ILE A 90 -7.65 -3.30 -6.05
N ALA A 91 -7.72 -2.98 -7.34
CA ALA A 91 -7.85 -1.61 -7.82
C ALA A 91 -9.09 -0.88 -7.27
N PHE A 92 -10.19 -1.60 -7.02
CA PHE A 92 -11.41 -1.01 -6.47
C PHE A 92 -11.47 -1.02 -4.93
N ALA A 93 -10.84 -2.00 -4.27
CA ALA A 93 -10.85 -2.08 -2.82
C ALA A 93 -9.82 -1.13 -2.17
N LEU A 94 -8.67 -0.96 -2.79
CA LEU A 94 -7.58 -0.18 -2.23
C LEU A 94 -7.95 1.28 -1.92
N PRO A 95 -8.62 2.05 -2.82
CA PRO A 95 -9.10 3.39 -2.48
C PRO A 95 -10.09 3.43 -1.31
N MET A 96 -10.86 2.36 -1.10
CA MET A 96 -11.79 2.27 0.02
C MET A 96 -11.03 2.13 1.34
N ILE A 97 -9.97 1.32 1.35
CA ILE A 97 -9.09 1.14 2.52
C ILE A 97 -8.35 2.44 2.83
N ASP A 98 -7.75 3.08 1.82
CA ASP A 98 -7.07 4.38 1.97
C ASP A 98 -7.98 5.42 2.65
N VAL A 99 -9.26 5.46 2.28
CA VAL A 99 -10.23 6.39 2.89
C VAL A 99 -10.50 6.01 4.34
N LEU A 100 -10.63 4.74 4.68
CA LEU A 100 -10.84 4.30 6.06
C LEU A 100 -9.64 4.64 6.94
N GLU A 101 -8.42 4.43 6.46
CA GLU A 101 -7.19 4.80 7.15
C GLU A 101 -7.06 6.32 7.35
N GLU A 102 -7.36 7.10 6.29
CA GLU A 102 -7.37 8.56 6.40
C GLU A 102 -8.39 9.05 7.45
N LEU A 103 -9.57 8.45 7.48
CA LEU A 103 -10.58 8.78 8.49
C LEU A 103 -10.13 8.36 9.88
N LEU A 104 -9.49 7.21 10.04
CA LEU A 104 -8.91 6.77 11.31
C LEU A 104 -7.92 7.81 11.84
N ARG A 105 -6.94 8.23 11.03
CA ARG A 105 -5.94 9.25 11.42
C ARG A 105 -6.56 10.59 11.79
N LYS A 106 -7.70 10.94 11.18
CA LYS A 106 -8.45 12.18 11.50
C LYS A 106 -9.34 12.08 12.73
N ILE A 107 -9.74 10.88 13.16
CA ILE A 107 -10.65 10.63 14.27
C ILE A 107 -9.90 10.23 15.52
N ARG A 108 -8.97 9.25 15.43
CA ARG A 108 -8.26 8.64 16.56
C ARG A 108 -7.60 9.65 17.51
N PRO A 109 -6.92 10.71 17.04
CA PRO A 109 -6.36 11.71 17.94
C PRO A 109 -7.38 12.49 18.75
N TYR A 110 -8.65 12.47 18.34
CA TYR A 110 -9.75 13.25 18.92
C TYR A 110 -10.85 12.38 19.54
N GLU A 111 -10.71 11.07 19.54
CA GLU A 111 -11.72 10.17 20.10
C GLU A 111 -12.00 10.45 21.58
N THR A 112 -13.27 10.44 21.98
CA THR A 112 -13.67 10.68 23.36
C THR A 112 -13.58 9.42 24.22
N VAL A 113 -13.61 8.25 23.58
CA VAL A 113 -13.43 6.94 24.23
C VAL A 113 -12.20 6.29 23.60
N LYS A 114 -11.13 6.16 24.36
CA LYS A 114 -9.85 5.63 23.87
C LYS A 114 -10.02 4.24 23.27
N GLY A 115 -9.51 4.04 22.04
CA GLY A 115 -9.55 2.78 21.31
C GLY A 115 -10.83 2.58 20.48
N SER A 116 -11.82 3.45 20.62
CA SER A 116 -13.08 3.33 19.85
C SER A 116 -12.89 3.52 18.35
N ALA A 117 -11.91 4.32 17.95
CA ALA A 117 -11.58 4.55 16.55
C ALA A 117 -10.93 3.31 15.91
N ASP A 118 -9.98 2.67 16.59
CA ASP A 118 -9.34 1.44 16.12
C ASP A 118 -10.36 0.29 16.02
N GLU A 119 -11.21 0.07 17.05
CA GLU A 119 -12.26 -0.94 16.99
C GLU A 119 -13.27 -0.72 15.85
N ALA A 120 -13.61 0.53 15.58
CA ALA A 120 -14.51 0.88 14.50
C ALA A 120 -13.86 0.68 13.13
N PHE A 121 -12.57 0.99 13.02
CA PHE A 121 -11.77 0.76 11.83
C PHE A 121 -11.68 -0.72 11.50
N ASP A 122 -11.33 -1.57 12.47
CA ASP A 122 -11.25 -3.02 12.28
C ASP A 122 -12.58 -3.59 11.76
N LYS A 123 -13.70 -3.22 12.39
CA LYS A 123 -15.04 -3.62 11.94
C LYS A 123 -15.37 -3.09 10.53
N ALA A 124 -14.94 -1.87 10.22
CA ALA A 124 -15.15 -1.26 8.92
C ALA A 124 -14.33 -1.95 7.83
N LEU A 125 -13.08 -2.31 8.13
CA LEU A 125 -12.19 -3.04 7.24
C LEU A 125 -12.74 -4.44 6.93
N ASP A 126 -13.16 -5.17 7.97
CA ASP A 126 -13.77 -6.50 7.83
C ASP A 126 -14.98 -6.49 6.89
N LEU A 127 -15.83 -5.45 6.98
CA LEU A 127 -17.00 -5.32 6.09
C LEU A 127 -16.62 -5.13 4.63
N VAL A 128 -15.50 -4.44 4.34
CA VAL A 128 -15.00 -4.27 2.98
C VAL A 128 -14.41 -5.57 2.46
N ILE A 129 -13.57 -6.23 3.27
CA ILE A 129 -12.91 -7.51 2.93
C ILE A 129 -13.95 -8.60 2.70
N ASP A 130 -14.85 -8.82 3.64
CA ASP A 130 -15.95 -9.79 3.57
C ASP A 130 -16.83 -9.57 2.31
N GLY A 131 -17.13 -8.30 2.04
CA GLY A 131 -17.87 -7.93 0.85
C GLY A 131 -17.14 -8.29 -0.43
N LEU A 132 -15.81 -8.00 -0.47
CA LEU A 132 -14.94 -8.28 -1.60
C LEU A 132 -14.84 -9.79 -1.88
N GLU A 133 -14.68 -10.59 -0.83
CA GLU A 133 -14.57 -12.04 -0.93
C GLU A 133 -15.88 -12.67 -1.41
N LYS A 134 -17.00 -12.32 -0.80
CA LYS A 134 -18.32 -12.93 -1.07
C LYS A 134 -18.93 -12.50 -2.39
N SER A 135 -18.73 -11.25 -2.81
CA SER A 135 -19.46 -10.67 -3.94
C SER A 135 -18.62 -9.70 -4.82
N GLY A 136 -17.30 -9.78 -4.72
CA GLY A 136 -16.37 -8.95 -5.48
C GLY A 136 -16.55 -7.45 -5.23
N VAL A 137 -16.31 -6.65 -6.26
CA VAL A 137 -16.34 -5.17 -6.18
C VAL A 137 -17.70 -4.64 -5.68
N LEU A 138 -18.81 -5.24 -6.09
CA LEU A 138 -20.14 -4.82 -5.64
C LEU A 138 -20.37 -5.10 -4.16
N GLY A 139 -19.83 -6.22 -3.66
CA GLY A 139 -19.84 -6.56 -2.25
C GLY A 139 -18.98 -5.60 -1.43
N ALA A 140 -17.76 -5.34 -1.87
CA ALA A 140 -16.86 -4.36 -1.24
C ALA A 140 -17.52 -2.97 -1.16
N ARG A 141 -18.18 -2.51 -2.24
CA ARG A 141 -18.91 -1.24 -2.25
C ARG A 141 -20.03 -1.19 -1.22
N LYS A 142 -20.80 -2.29 -1.07
CA LYS A 142 -21.85 -2.38 -0.05
C LYS A 142 -21.26 -2.40 1.36
N GLY A 143 -20.16 -3.13 1.56
CA GLY A 143 -19.40 -3.16 2.80
C GLY A 143 -18.89 -1.77 3.16
N PHE A 144 -18.26 -1.09 2.22
CA PHE A 144 -17.70 0.26 2.39
C PHE A 144 -18.78 1.29 2.78
N LYS A 145 -19.98 1.21 2.20
CA LYS A 145 -21.09 2.08 2.62
C LYS A 145 -21.46 1.91 4.10
N LYS A 146 -21.44 0.65 4.59
CA LYS A 146 -21.65 0.36 6.03
C LYS A 146 -20.45 0.82 6.86
N ALA A 147 -19.24 0.61 6.36
CA ALA A 147 -17.99 1.03 7.00
C ALA A 147 -17.97 2.54 7.24
N ILE A 148 -18.31 3.36 6.24
CA ILE A 148 -18.43 4.83 6.40
C ILE A 148 -19.47 5.19 7.45
N SER A 149 -20.58 4.46 7.54
CA SER A 149 -21.57 4.69 8.60
C SER A 149 -21.04 4.37 9.99
N ILE A 150 -20.23 3.31 10.14
CA ILE A 150 -19.57 2.97 11.41
C ILE A 150 -18.59 4.09 11.79
N MET A 151 -17.70 4.48 10.89
CA MET A 151 -16.71 5.54 11.14
C MET A 151 -17.38 6.88 11.51
N LYS A 152 -18.53 7.19 10.90
CA LYS A 152 -19.29 8.42 11.19
C LYS A 152 -19.89 8.45 12.60
N ASN A 153 -20.15 7.28 13.19
CA ASN A 153 -20.79 7.17 14.51
C ASN A 153 -19.81 7.20 15.68
N ILE A 154 -18.50 7.29 15.39
CA ILE A 154 -17.49 7.43 16.44
C ILE A 154 -17.65 8.81 17.09
N SER A 155 -17.61 8.83 18.42
CA SER A 155 -17.62 10.08 19.17
C SER A 155 -16.22 10.68 19.23
N TYR A 156 -16.05 11.90 18.74
CA TYR A 156 -14.78 12.64 18.77
C TYR A 156 -15.00 14.13 19.00
N ASP A 157 -14.01 14.79 19.60
CA ASP A 157 -14.03 16.26 19.84
C ASP A 157 -12.89 16.94 19.08
N ARG A 158 -13.25 17.72 18.07
CA ARG A 158 -12.33 18.54 17.25
C ARG A 158 -12.49 20.05 17.49
N THR A 159 -12.98 20.44 18.66
CA THR A 159 -13.08 21.88 19.01
C THR A 159 -11.71 22.55 19.09
N ASN A 160 -10.69 21.80 19.54
CA ASN A 160 -9.30 22.23 19.54
C ASN A 160 -8.50 21.35 18.57
N LEU A 161 -8.14 21.91 17.41
CA LEU A 161 -7.36 21.18 16.42
C LEU A 161 -5.93 21.00 16.88
N LYS A 162 -5.41 19.78 16.72
CA LYS A 162 -4.01 19.46 16.98
C LYS A 162 -3.14 19.91 15.79
N PRO A 163 -1.87 20.22 16.02
CA PRO A 163 -0.92 20.44 14.94
C PRO A 163 -0.83 19.22 14.03
N GLN A 164 -0.75 19.44 12.73
CA GLN A 164 -0.66 18.38 11.74
C GLN A 164 0.79 18.10 11.38
N ILE A 165 1.16 16.83 11.31
CA ILE A 165 2.47 16.35 10.83
C ILE A 165 2.25 15.50 9.58
N LEU A 166 2.93 15.87 8.49
CA LEU A 166 2.99 15.08 7.28
C LEU A 166 4.18 14.13 7.35
N ILE A 167 3.91 12.81 7.32
CA ILE A 167 4.94 11.79 7.21
C ILE A 167 5.30 11.64 5.73
N VAL A 168 6.58 11.81 5.42
CA VAL A 168 7.14 11.66 4.08
C VAL A 168 8.42 10.85 4.13
N GLY A 169 8.71 10.12 3.07
CA GLY A 169 9.96 9.37 2.98
C GLY A 169 9.88 8.17 2.04
N GLU A 170 10.69 7.19 2.37
CA GLU A 170 10.76 5.94 1.63
C GLU A 170 9.49 5.12 1.87
N TYR A 171 9.08 4.38 0.85
CA TYR A 171 7.81 3.67 0.78
C TYR A 171 7.58 2.68 1.95
N LEU A 172 8.53 1.77 2.21
CA LEU A 172 8.40 0.82 3.30
C LEU A 172 8.33 1.53 4.66
N LEU A 173 9.18 2.55 4.87
CA LEU A 173 9.22 3.29 6.13
C LEU A 173 7.94 4.07 6.40
N ASN A 174 7.23 4.50 5.36
CA ASN A 174 5.95 5.17 5.58
C ASN A 174 4.88 4.20 6.06
N PHE A 175 4.75 3.05 5.41
CA PHE A 175 3.59 2.16 5.59
C PHE A 175 3.84 0.96 6.49
N HIS A 176 5.07 0.69 6.91
CA HIS A 176 5.41 -0.51 7.69
C HIS A 176 5.68 -0.15 9.16
N PRO A 177 4.74 -0.44 10.09
CA PRO A 177 4.87 -0.03 11.50
C PRO A 177 6.13 -0.57 12.17
N GLY A 178 6.51 -1.81 11.88
CA GLY A 178 7.73 -2.41 12.41
C GLY A 178 9.01 -1.73 11.93
N ALA A 179 9.03 -1.23 10.67
CA ALA A 179 10.19 -0.54 10.09
C ALA A 179 10.32 0.91 10.59
N ASN A 180 9.21 1.57 10.91
CA ASN A 180 9.17 2.96 11.37
C ASN A 180 8.95 3.12 12.88
N HIS A 181 8.96 2.02 13.63
CA HIS A 181 8.78 2.01 15.08
C HIS A 181 7.44 2.63 15.54
N ASP A 182 6.35 2.34 14.85
CA ASP A 182 5.01 2.85 15.16
C ASP A 182 4.94 4.38 15.26
N ILE A 183 5.65 5.09 14.39
CA ILE A 183 5.81 6.55 14.43
C ILE A 183 4.46 7.29 14.44
N GLU A 184 3.44 6.78 13.75
CA GLU A 184 2.10 7.37 13.78
C GLU A 184 1.55 7.41 15.21
N LYS A 185 1.53 6.27 15.91
CA LYS A 185 1.03 6.19 17.29
C LYS A 185 1.83 7.06 18.23
N TYR A 186 3.17 7.05 18.10
CA TYR A 186 4.03 7.90 18.91
C TYR A 186 3.68 9.38 18.74
N LEU A 187 3.49 9.86 17.51
CA LEU A 187 3.16 11.26 17.26
C LEU A 187 1.74 11.61 17.74
N GLU A 188 0.76 10.74 17.54
CA GLU A 188 -0.62 10.94 18.03
C GLU A 188 -0.67 11.02 19.56
N GLU A 189 0.06 10.16 20.26
CA GLU A 189 0.19 10.18 21.73
C GLU A 189 0.86 11.47 22.23
N ASN A 190 1.71 12.08 21.41
CA ASN A 190 2.32 13.38 21.70
C ASN A 190 1.48 14.58 21.22
N GLY A 191 0.24 14.37 20.82
CA GLY A 191 -0.72 15.42 20.58
C GLY A 191 -0.76 15.95 19.15
N PHE A 192 -0.33 15.17 18.17
CA PHE A 192 -0.38 15.54 16.75
C PHE A 192 -1.48 14.80 15.99
N GLU A 193 -1.93 15.39 14.87
CA GLU A 193 -2.74 14.74 13.85
C GLU A 193 -1.82 14.35 12.70
N ILE A 194 -1.94 13.11 12.22
CA ILE A 194 -1.06 12.58 11.18
C ILE A 194 -1.70 12.74 9.81
N ILE A 195 -0.88 13.19 8.85
CA ILE A 195 -1.17 13.17 7.44
C ILE A 195 -0.19 12.21 6.78
N GLU A 196 -0.70 11.26 6.02
CA GLU A 196 0.08 10.31 5.27
C GLU A 196 -0.46 10.18 3.84
N ALA A 197 0.42 9.86 2.89
CA ALA A 197 0.02 9.58 1.52
C ALA A 197 -0.88 8.33 1.46
N ARG A 198 -1.81 8.31 0.54
CA ARG A 198 -2.61 7.11 0.27
C ARG A 198 -1.77 6.08 -0.50
N MET A 199 -1.98 4.81 -0.25
CA MET A 199 -1.32 3.74 -1.00
C MET A 199 -1.62 3.83 -2.50
N THR A 200 -2.85 4.19 -2.86
CA THR A 200 -3.24 4.40 -4.25
C THR A 200 -2.50 5.55 -4.91
N ASP A 201 -2.17 6.63 -4.18
CA ASP A 201 -1.39 7.74 -4.73
C ASP A 201 0.04 7.31 -5.06
N VAL A 202 0.63 6.42 -4.25
CA VAL A 202 1.97 5.85 -4.52
C VAL A 202 1.95 5.00 -5.80
N ILE A 203 0.92 4.16 -5.97
CA ILE A 203 0.77 3.35 -7.19
C ILE A 203 0.59 4.25 -8.41
N ARG A 204 -0.28 5.26 -8.34
CA ARG A 204 -0.51 6.21 -9.44
C ARG A 204 0.75 7.02 -9.76
N LYS A 205 1.49 7.47 -8.73
CA LYS A 205 2.78 8.14 -8.90
C LYS A 205 3.76 7.29 -9.70
N THR A 206 3.82 5.99 -9.44
CA THR A 206 4.72 5.08 -10.16
C THR A 206 4.40 5.04 -11.66
N TYR A 207 3.13 4.96 -12.03
CA TYR A 207 2.71 5.02 -13.44
C TYR A 207 3.00 6.39 -14.06
N PHE A 208 2.68 7.46 -13.36
CA PHE A 208 2.94 8.82 -13.80
C PHE A 208 4.44 9.09 -14.02
N TYR A 209 5.28 8.66 -13.09
CA TYR A 209 6.74 8.81 -13.19
C TYR A 209 7.32 8.09 -14.39
N GLN A 210 6.88 6.88 -14.65
CA GLN A 210 7.30 6.13 -15.85
C GLN A 210 6.88 6.84 -17.16
N ASP A 211 5.68 7.40 -17.22
CA ASP A 211 5.23 8.14 -18.40
C ASP A 211 6.02 9.45 -18.58
N SER A 212 6.34 10.14 -17.51
CA SER A 212 7.18 11.36 -17.53
C SER A 212 8.59 11.06 -18.00
N GLN A 213 9.24 10.03 -17.47
CA GLN A 213 10.59 9.61 -17.89
C GLN A 213 10.62 9.24 -19.38
N ILE A 214 9.60 8.55 -19.88
CA ILE A 214 9.51 8.21 -21.29
C ILE A 214 9.43 9.45 -22.16
N LYS A 215 8.69 10.47 -21.72
CA LYS A 215 8.59 11.76 -22.44
C LYS A 215 9.92 12.54 -22.36
N GLU A 216 10.51 12.62 -21.19
CA GLU A 216 11.75 13.36 -20.94
C GLU A 216 12.94 12.79 -21.70
N TYR A 217 13.09 11.47 -21.70
CA TYR A 217 14.19 10.80 -22.40
C TYR A 217 13.86 10.41 -23.85
N HIS A 218 12.73 10.87 -24.38
CA HIS A 218 12.28 10.59 -25.75
C HIS A 218 12.24 9.08 -26.10
N LEU A 219 11.92 8.24 -25.13
CA LEU A 219 11.88 6.81 -25.31
C LEU A 219 10.65 6.41 -26.13
N ASN A 220 10.86 5.53 -27.13
CA ASN A 220 9.77 4.97 -27.91
C ASN A 220 9.02 3.93 -27.06
N LYS A 221 7.81 4.28 -26.64
CA LYS A 221 6.93 3.36 -25.91
C LYS A 221 6.10 2.55 -26.92
N PRO A 222 6.11 1.22 -26.83
CA PRO A 222 5.20 0.39 -27.60
C PRO A 222 3.73 0.80 -27.38
N MET A 223 2.91 0.67 -28.43
CA MET A 223 1.52 1.12 -28.41
C MET A 223 0.68 0.39 -27.36
N ASP A 224 0.94 -0.90 -27.16
CA ASP A 224 0.29 -1.74 -26.15
C ASP A 224 0.53 -1.25 -24.72
N GLN A 225 1.76 -0.80 -24.40
CA GLN A 225 2.06 -0.19 -23.11
C GLN A 225 1.34 1.14 -22.92
N LYS A 226 1.25 2.00 -23.93
CA LYS A 226 0.49 3.26 -23.85
C LYS A 226 -0.99 3.00 -23.56
N ILE A 227 -1.57 2.02 -24.23
CA ILE A 227 -2.97 1.62 -24.03
C ILE A 227 -3.14 1.07 -22.61
N TRP A 228 -2.22 0.21 -22.15
CA TRP A 228 -2.26 -0.36 -20.81
C TRP A 228 -2.25 0.71 -19.71
N PHE A 229 -1.30 1.65 -19.74
CA PHE A 229 -1.21 2.71 -18.73
C PHE A 229 -2.45 3.59 -18.71
N ARG A 230 -2.94 3.98 -19.89
CA ARG A 230 -4.16 4.79 -19.98
C ARG A 230 -5.39 4.06 -19.47
N THR A 231 -5.48 2.78 -19.73
CA THR A 231 -6.58 1.94 -19.25
C THR A 231 -6.50 1.77 -17.72
N ALA A 232 -5.31 1.52 -17.19
CA ALA A 232 -5.10 1.41 -15.74
C ALA A 232 -5.47 2.72 -15.01
N ASP A 233 -5.03 3.86 -15.52
CA ASP A 233 -5.35 5.17 -14.92
C ASP A 233 -6.87 5.43 -14.94
N MET A 234 -7.54 5.13 -16.05
CA MET A 234 -8.99 5.24 -16.16
C MET A 234 -9.73 4.31 -15.16
N PHE A 235 -9.20 3.11 -14.90
CA PHE A 235 -9.76 2.21 -13.88
C PHE A 235 -9.57 2.76 -12.46
N PHE A 236 -8.42 3.33 -12.16
CA PHE A 236 -8.18 3.98 -10.88
C PHE A 236 -9.08 5.21 -10.67
N ASP A 237 -9.25 6.05 -11.69
CA ASP A 237 -10.15 7.20 -11.64
C ASP A 237 -11.60 6.77 -11.39
N LEU A 238 -12.05 5.68 -12.03
CA LEU A 238 -13.37 5.13 -11.76
C LEU A 238 -13.50 4.60 -10.34
N ALA A 239 -12.49 3.86 -9.86
CA ALA A 239 -12.48 3.32 -8.50
C ALA A 239 -12.51 4.44 -7.44
N HIS A 240 -11.73 5.50 -7.62
CA HIS A 240 -11.76 6.69 -6.76
C HIS A 240 -13.12 7.39 -6.81
N SER A 241 -13.67 7.62 -7.99
CA SER A 241 -14.98 8.26 -8.16
C SER A 241 -16.11 7.50 -7.43
N LEU A 242 -16.09 6.16 -7.53
CA LEU A 242 -17.05 5.31 -6.82
C LEU A 242 -16.86 5.36 -5.30
N THR A 243 -15.62 5.36 -4.85
CA THR A 243 -15.25 5.50 -3.43
C THR A 243 -15.69 6.86 -2.90
N ASP A 244 -15.34 7.94 -3.58
CA ASP A 244 -15.70 9.32 -3.25
C ASP A 244 -17.21 9.51 -3.12
N SER A 245 -17.98 8.90 -4.02
CA SER A 245 -19.45 9.00 -4.02
C SER A 245 -20.08 8.54 -2.70
N ILE A 246 -19.43 7.59 -2.01
CA ILE A 246 -19.85 7.04 -0.72
C ILE A 246 -19.20 7.80 0.44
N ALA A 247 -17.88 8.04 0.33
CA ALA A 247 -17.07 8.66 1.38
C ALA A 247 -17.51 10.09 1.71
N LYS A 248 -18.07 10.83 0.75
CA LYS A 248 -18.71 12.16 0.95
C LYS A 248 -19.80 12.16 2.02
N GLY A 249 -20.32 11.00 2.40
CA GLY A 249 -21.23 10.86 3.55
C GLY A 249 -20.58 11.11 4.92
N HIS A 250 -19.25 11.15 5.00
CA HIS A 250 -18.51 11.42 6.24
C HIS A 250 -18.04 12.89 6.28
N PRO A 251 -18.25 13.63 7.39
CA PRO A 251 -17.95 15.07 7.45
C PRO A 251 -16.45 15.41 7.36
N LEU A 252 -15.56 14.48 7.77
CA LEU A 252 -14.11 14.68 7.72
C LEU A 252 -13.48 14.24 6.39
N TYR A 253 -14.27 13.64 5.50
CA TYR A 253 -13.76 13.18 4.21
C TYR A 253 -13.42 14.35 3.28
N LYS A 254 -12.26 14.26 2.64
CA LYS A 254 -11.87 15.14 1.53
C LYS A 254 -11.45 14.28 0.33
N PRO A 255 -11.93 14.57 -0.89
CA PRO A 255 -11.47 13.86 -2.09
C PRO A 255 -9.95 13.97 -2.25
N ALA A 256 -9.34 12.93 -2.80
CA ALA A 256 -7.93 12.98 -3.19
C ALA A 256 -7.72 14.08 -4.25
N ILE A 257 -6.60 14.76 -4.16
CA ILE A 257 -6.17 15.70 -5.21
C ILE A 257 -5.75 14.86 -6.42
N ARG A 258 -6.18 15.25 -7.61
CA ARG A 258 -5.78 14.54 -8.83
C ARG A 258 -4.31 14.76 -9.10
N MET A 259 -3.63 13.73 -9.61
CA MET A 259 -2.20 13.80 -9.92
C MET A 259 -1.88 14.94 -10.91
N ASP A 260 -2.72 15.15 -11.92
CA ASP A 260 -2.57 16.23 -12.89
C ASP A 260 -2.63 17.63 -12.24
N ASP A 261 -3.43 17.79 -11.19
CA ASP A 261 -3.55 19.06 -10.47
C ASP A 261 -2.32 19.27 -9.57
N LEU A 262 -1.84 18.21 -8.89
CA LEU A 262 -0.60 18.25 -8.12
C LEU A 262 0.61 18.65 -8.96
N VAL A 263 0.70 18.12 -10.18
CA VAL A 263 1.79 18.45 -11.12
C VAL A 263 1.73 19.90 -11.54
N LYS A 264 0.53 20.42 -11.88
CA LYS A 264 0.36 21.83 -12.23
C LYS A 264 0.73 22.77 -11.09
N ASP A 265 0.36 22.39 -9.86
CA ASP A 265 0.66 23.19 -8.67
C ASP A 265 2.16 23.15 -8.32
N SER A 266 2.89 22.11 -8.74
CA SER A 266 4.34 21.98 -8.54
C SER A 266 5.19 22.65 -9.64
N ASP A 267 4.61 22.93 -10.81
CA ASP A 267 5.32 23.56 -11.96
C ASP A 267 6.13 24.83 -11.59
N PRO A 268 5.71 25.72 -10.66
CA PRO A 268 6.51 26.87 -10.28
C PRO A 268 7.75 26.54 -9.44
N ILE A 269 7.87 25.30 -8.98
CA ILE A 269 8.91 24.87 -8.04
C ILE A 269 10.00 24.04 -8.75
N ILE A 270 9.69 23.50 -9.92
CA ILE A 270 10.58 22.71 -10.77
C ILE A 270 11.08 23.57 -11.92
#